data_243b9c6e0e8de68d661893da2296dad0
#
_entry.id   243b9c6e0e8de68d661893da2296dad0
#
_cell.length_a   1.000
_cell.length_b   1.000
_cell.length_c   1.000
_cell.angle_alpha   90.00
_cell.angle_beta   90.00
_cell.angle_gamma   90.00
#
_symmetry.space_group_name_H-M   'P 1'
#
loop_
_entity.id
_entity.type
_entity.pdbx_description
1 polymer ?
#
loop_
_entity_poly.entity_id
_entity_poly.type
_entity_poly.pdbx_seq_one_letter_code
_entity_poly.pdbx_strand_id
1 'polypeptide(L)'
;MEEIKTKILLVEDDPNFGAVLKDYLSMSGYDVKLATDGEKGEDLFFKEEFNLCVLDVMMPKKDGFTLAAQIKRINPEMPVIFLTAKTLQDDVLEGFKVGADDYITKPFNSEELLYRIAAILKRGGKLRTNNQQKEFEIGKYHFNYKTRMLKNGGSDAKLSPKEAELLRLFCLKVNDIVYREEALKQIWGRDDYFTARSMDVFV
;
A
#
# COMPACT_ATOMS: atom_id res chain seq x y z
N MET A 1 23.92 -15.09 3.58
CA MET A 1 22.58 -14.56 3.95
C MET A 1 21.77 -14.60 2.69
N GLU A 2 20.70 -15.39 2.64
CA GLU A 2 19.79 -15.36 1.50
C GLU A 2 19.13 -13.98 1.47
N GLU A 3 19.26 -13.31 0.35
CA GLU A 3 18.59 -12.03 0.09
C GLU A 3 17.09 -12.30 0.00
N ILE A 4 16.31 -11.77 0.94
CA ILE A 4 14.85 -11.93 0.93
C ILE A 4 14.31 -11.17 -0.29
N LYS A 5 14.02 -11.92 -1.36
CA LYS A 5 13.46 -11.35 -2.59
C LYS A 5 12.02 -10.88 -2.34
N THR A 6 11.69 -9.73 -2.89
CA THR A 6 10.31 -9.22 -2.91
C THR A 6 9.43 -10.16 -3.73
N LYS A 7 8.35 -10.66 -3.12
CA LYS A 7 7.46 -11.65 -3.74
C LYS A 7 6.22 -11.00 -4.33
N ILE A 8 5.94 -11.28 -5.60
CA ILE A 8 4.82 -10.73 -6.36
C ILE A 8 3.85 -11.85 -6.76
N LEU A 9 2.55 -11.64 -6.49
CA LEU A 9 1.48 -12.44 -7.09
C LEU A 9 1.07 -11.79 -8.41
N LEU A 10 1.30 -12.49 -9.52
CA LEU A 10 0.83 -12.11 -10.85
C LEU A 10 -0.34 -13.01 -11.23
N VAL A 11 -1.50 -12.41 -11.55
CA VAL A 11 -2.68 -13.14 -12.01
C VAL A 11 -3.04 -12.65 -13.40
N GLU A 12 -2.93 -13.53 -14.38
CA GLU A 12 -3.07 -13.24 -15.81
C GLU A 12 -3.60 -14.50 -16.52
N ASP A 13 -4.68 -14.40 -17.26
CA ASP A 13 -5.33 -15.55 -17.89
C ASP A 13 -4.74 -15.92 -19.25
N ASP A 14 -4.07 -14.99 -19.95
CA ASP A 14 -3.26 -15.34 -21.12
C ASP A 14 -1.94 -16.01 -20.68
N PRO A 15 -1.77 -17.32 -20.95
CA PRO A 15 -0.61 -18.06 -20.47
C PRO A 15 0.71 -17.60 -21.09
N ASN A 16 0.68 -17.09 -22.33
CA ASN A 16 1.88 -16.61 -23.03
C ASN A 16 2.30 -15.26 -22.47
N PHE A 17 1.36 -14.33 -22.37
CA PHE A 17 1.62 -13.01 -21.81
C PHE A 17 2.03 -13.10 -20.33
N GLY A 18 1.32 -13.91 -19.54
CA GLY A 18 1.64 -14.15 -18.14
C GLY A 18 3.03 -14.75 -17.94
N ALA A 19 3.44 -15.74 -18.78
CA ALA A 19 4.78 -16.31 -18.70
C ALA A 19 5.88 -15.30 -19.03
N VAL A 20 5.72 -14.54 -20.11
CA VAL A 20 6.69 -13.49 -20.52
C VAL A 20 6.83 -12.44 -19.43
N LEU A 21 5.71 -11.98 -18.88
CA LEU A 21 5.71 -10.95 -17.84
C LEU A 21 6.34 -11.47 -16.54
N LYS A 22 6.03 -12.70 -16.13
CA LYS A 22 6.67 -13.37 -15.00
C LYS A 22 8.18 -13.44 -15.17
N ASP A 23 8.66 -13.89 -16.34
CA ASP A 23 10.09 -14.04 -16.63
C ASP A 23 10.79 -12.66 -16.57
N TYR A 24 10.19 -11.63 -17.16
CA TYR A 24 10.71 -10.27 -17.14
C TYR A 24 10.86 -9.74 -15.72
N LEU A 25 9.83 -9.87 -14.89
CA LEU A 25 9.87 -9.44 -13.48
C LEU A 25 10.87 -10.27 -12.66
N SER A 26 10.98 -11.59 -12.95
CA SER A 26 11.94 -12.45 -12.26
C SER A 26 13.39 -12.09 -12.60
N MET A 27 13.68 -11.76 -13.86
CA MET A 27 14.99 -11.22 -14.28
C MET A 27 15.32 -9.88 -13.64
N SER A 28 14.28 -9.10 -13.26
CA SER A 28 14.41 -7.83 -12.56
C SER A 28 14.57 -8.00 -11.05
N GLY A 29 14.73 -9.23 -10.53
CA GLY A 29 15.06 -9.51 -9.13
C GLY A 29 13.88 -9.84 -8.22
N TYR A 30 12.66 -9.96 -8.74
CA TYR A 30 11.47 -10.34 -7.96
C TYR A 30 11.28 -11.87 -7.91
N ASP A 31 10.66 -12.38 -6.83
CA ASP A 31 10.09 -13.75 -6.79
C ASP A 31 8.64 -13.67 -7.24
N VAL A 32 8.33 -14.21 -8.44
CA VAL A 32 7.00 -14.06 -9.05
C VAL A 32 6.27 -15.39 -9.11
N LYS A 33 5.08 -15.42 -8.51
CA LYS A 33 4.12 -16.51 -8.61
C LYS A 33 3.02 -16.14 -9.59
N LEU A 34 2.87 -16.92 -10.64
CA LEU A 34 1.84 -16.74 -11.68
C LEU A 34 0.64 -17.64 -11.39
N ALA A 35 -0.55 -17.03 -11.39
CA ALA A 35 -1.83 -17.71 -11.44
C ALA A 35 -2.52 -17.41 -12.78
N THR A 36 -3.24 -18.38 -13.34
CA THR A 36 -3.88 -18.28 -14.66
C THR A 36 -5.36 -17.97 -14.61
N ASP A 37 -5.91 -17.71 -13.43
CA ASP A 37 -7.27 -17.25 -13.18
C ASP A 37 -7.41 -16.71 -11.75
N GLY A 38 -8.51 -15.99 -11.48
CA GLY A 38 -8.72 -15.36 -10.18
C GLY A 38 -8.90 -16.34 -9.02
N GLU A 39 -9.41 -17.55 -9.25
CA GLU A 39 -9.54 -18.57 -8.19
C GLU A 39 -8.18 -19.10 -7.77
N LYS A 40 -7.30 -19.42 -8.75
CA LYS A 40 -5.93 -19.83 -8.46
C LYS A 40 -5.12 -18.69 -7.82
N GLY A 41 -5.38 -17.44 -8.23
CA GLY A 41 -4.80 -16.26 -7.60
C GLY A 41 -5.15 -16.16 -6.12
N GLU A 42 -6.43 -16.36 -5.79
CA GLU A 42 -6.90 -16.41 -4.42
C GLU A 42 -6.24 -17.55 -3.62
N ASP A 43 -6.23 -18.75 -4.19
CA ASP A 43 -5.61 -19.92 -3.56
C ASP A 43 -4.13 -19.72 -3.23
N LEU A 44 -3.37 -19.09 -4.15
CA LEU A 44 -1.97 -18.74 -3.90
C LEU A 44 -1.84 -17.68 -2.81
N PHE A 45 -2.70 -16.66 -2.83
CA PHE A 45 -2.67 -15.60 -1.84
C PHE A 45 -2.90 -16.11 -0.41
N PHE A 46 -3.74 -17.13 -0.24
CA PHE A 46 -3.95 -17.75 1.06
C PHE A 46 -2.83 -18.69 1.52
N LYS A 47 -2.06 -19.25 0.58
CA LYS A 47 -0.99 -20.22 0.88
C LYS A 47 0.36 -19.59 1.11
N GLU A 48 0.59 -18.41 0.54
CA GLU A 48 1.91 -17.76 0.53
C GLU A 48 1.78 -16.27 0.88
N GLU A 49 2.83 -15.69 1.44
CA GLU A 49 2.89 -14.26 1.67
C GLU A 49 3.43 -13.53 0.45
N PHE A 50 2.80 -12.40 0.11
CA PHE A 50 3.18 -11.54 -1.00
C PHE A 50 3.44 -10.11 -0.54
N ASN A 51 4.23 -9.37 -1.31
CA ASN A 51 4.53 -7.96 -1.07
C ASN A 51 3.70 -7.04 -1.98
N LEU A 52 3.22 -7.56 -3.13
CA LEU A 52 2.43 -6.84 -4.11
C LEU A 52 1.65 -7.83 -4.98
N CYS A 53 0.46 -7.43 -5.43
CA CYS A 53 -0.35 -8.18 -6.39
C CYS A 53 -0.46 -7.38 -7.70
N VAL A 54 -0.24 -8.05 -8.84
CA VAL A 54 -0.49 -7.54 -10.19
C VAL A 54 -1.61 -8.40 -10.78
N LEU A 55 -2.76 -7.81 -11.05
CA LEU A 55 -3.98 -8.54 -11.40
C LEU A 55 -4.54 -8.05 -12.73
N ASP A 56 -4.76 -8.97 -13.68
CA ASP A 56 -5.62 -8.64 -14.80
C ASP A 56 -7.05 -8.42 -14.32
N VAL A 57 -7.72 -7.44 -14.87
CA VAL A 57 -9.13 -7.16 -14.56
C VAL A 57 -10.03 -8.19 -15.21
N MET A 58 -9.76 -8.56 -16.46
CA MET A 58 -10.65 -9.37 -17.28
C MET A 58 -10.20 -10.83 -17.30
N MET A 59 -10.56 -11.58 -16.28
CA MET A 59 -10.23 -12.99 -16.17
C MET A 59 -11.49 -13.87 -16.04
N PRO A 60 -11.44 -15.14 -16.52
CA PRO A 60 -12.52 -16.08 -16.31
C PRO A 60 -12.67 -16.47 -14.84
N LYS A 61 -13.85 -16.99 -14.47
CA LYS A 61 -14.27 -17.48 -13.15
C LYS A 61 -14.37 -16.35 -12.10
N LYS A 62 -13.28 -15.67 -11.80
CA LYS A 62 -13.21 -14.57 -10.86
C LYS A 62 -12.41 -13.41 -11.48
N ASP A 63 -13.05 -12.28 -11.67
CA ASP A 63 -12.42 -11.07 -12.19
C ASP A 63 -11.44 -10.43 -11.20
N GLY A 64 -10.55 -9.56 -11.71
CA GLY A 64 -9.52 -8.94 -10.89
C GLY A 64 -10.04 -8.02 -9.80
N PHE A 65 -11.17 -7.33 -10.01
CA PHE A 65 -11.76 -6.46 -8.99
C PHE A 65 -12.30 -7.25 -7.81
N THR A 66 -13.02 -8.35 -8.10
CA THR A 66 -13.52 -9.28 -7.08
C THR A 66 -12.37 -9.86 -6.27
N LEU A 67 -11.30 -10.30 -6.93
CA LEU A 67 -10.11 -10.82 -6.25
C LEU A 67 -9.43 -9.75 -5.39
N ALA A 68 -9.25 -8.55 -5.91
CA ALA A 68 -8.65 -7.44 -5.17
C ALA A 68 -9.47 -7.05 -3.93
N ALA A 69 -10.81 -7.01 -4.05
CA ALA A 69 -11.68 -6.72 -2.92
C ALA A 69 -11.53 -7.75 -1.79
N GLN A 70 -11.37 -9.03 -2.14
CA GLN A 70 -11.11 -10.10 -1.16
C GLN A 70 -9.73 -9.94 -0.51
N ILE A 71 -8.69 -9.69 -1.31
CA ILE A 71 -7.32 -9.43 -0.84
C ILE A 71 -7.30 -8.25 0.12
N LYS A 72 -7.89 -7.11 -0.26
CA LYS A 72 -7.93 -5.89 0.56
C LYS A 72 -8.75 -6.07 1.85
N ARG A 73 -9.76 -6.94 1.86
CA ARG A 73 -10.51 -7.26 3.08
C ARG A 73 -9.67 -8.01 4.11
N ILE A 74 -8.73 -8.84 3.64
CA ILE A 74 -7.82 -9.63 4.50
C ILE A 74 -6.60 -8.79 4.90
N ASN A 75 -6.03 -8.10 3.93
CA ASN A 75 -4.87 -7.23 4.10
C ASN A 75 -5.11 -5.88 3.40
N PRO A 76 -5.70 -4.89 4.11
CA PRO A 76 -6.00 -3.57 3.54
C PRO A 76 -4.78 -2.85 2.96
N GLU A 77 -3.59 -3.13 3.49
CA GLU A 77 -2.32 -2.53 3.09
C GLU A 77 -1.62 -3.28 1.94
N MET A 78 -2.20 -4.39 1.42
CA MET A 78 -1.61 -5.12 0.30
C MET A 78 -1.64 -4.25 -0.95
N PRO A 79 -0.49 -3.90 -1.54
CA PRO A 79 -0.48 -3.13 -2.77
C PRO A 79 -1.06 -3.95 -3.94
N VAL A 80 -1.93 -3.30 -4.73
CA VAL A 80 -2.56 -3.91 -5.91
C VAL A 80 -2.39 -3.01 -7.12
N ILE A 81 -1.86 -3.56 -8.20
CA ILE A 81 -1.81 -2.96 -9.53
C ILE A 81 -2.76 -3.73 -10.45
N PHE A 82 -3.66 -3.03 -11.12
CA PHE A 82 -4.48 -3.63 -12.17
C PHE A 82 -3.85 -3.51 -13.54
N LEU A 83 -3.90 -4.60 -14.30
CA LEU A 83 -3.66 -4.62 -15.76
C LEU A 83 -5.01 -4.76 -16.46
N THR A 84 -5.27 -3.96 -17.48
CA THR A 84 -6.58 -4.01 -18.17
C THR A 84 -6.51 -3.59 -19.62
N ALA A 85 -7.34 -4.22 -20.45
CA ALA A 85 -7.60 -3.76 -21.82
C ALA A 85 -8.65 -2.65 -21.88
N LYS A 86 -9.33 -2.34 -20.75
CA LYS A 86 -10.42 -1.37 -20.71
C LYS A 86 -9.92 0.05 -20.41
N THR A 87 -10.38 0.99 -21.20
CA THR A 87 -10.10 2.44 -21.08
C THR A 87 -11.28 3.23 -20.50
N LEU A 88 -12.38 2.55 -20.12
CA LEU A 88 -13.61 3.22 -19.67
C LEU A 88 -13.40 3.83 -18.29
N GLN A 89 -13.76 5.10 -18.14
CA GLN A 89 -13.66 5.86 -16.88
C GLN A 89 -14.40 5.18 -15.71
N ASP A 90 -15.47 4.44 -15.99
CA ASP A 90 -16.27 3.75 -14.96
C ASP A 90 -15.50 2.55 -14.35
N ASP A 91 -14.76 1.79 -15.15
CA ASP A 91 -13.95 0.66 -14.66
C ASP A 91 -12.75 1.15 -13.83
N VAL A 92 -12.14 2.27 -14.21
CA VAL A 92 -11.07 2.93 -13.43
C VAL A 92 -11.62 3.39 -12.08
N LEU A 93 -12.83 3.97 -12.05
CA LEU A 93 -13.49 4.39 -10.82
C LEU A 93 -13.84 3.20 -9.92
N GLU A 94 -14.22 2.04 -10.48
CA GLU A 94 -14.46 0.82 -9.71
C GLU A 94 -13.17 0.27 -9.09
N GLY A 95 -12.07 0.24 -9.84
CA GLY A 95 -10.75 -0.16 -9.33
C GLY A 95 -10.26 0.73 -8.19
N PHE A 96 -10.45 2.04 -8.27
CA PHE A 96 -10.11 2.95 -7.17
C PHE A 96 -11.02 2.78 -5.94
N LYS A 97 -12.30 2.44 -6.11
CA LYS A 97 -13.22 2.12 -4.99
C LYS A 97 -12.78 0.87 -4.23
N VAL A 98 -12.17 -0.09 -4.91
CA VAL A 98 -11.59 -1.31 -4.30
C VAL A 98 -10.29 -1.01 -3.54
N GLY A 99 -9.70 0.18 -3.75
CA GLY A 99 -8.47 0.61 -3.08
C GLY A 99 -7.19 0.15 -3.79
N ALA A 100 -7.21 0.09 -5.12
CA ALA A 100 -6.00 -0.16 -5.92
C ALA A 100 -4.97 0.96 -5.76
N ASP A 101 -3.69 0.59 -5.85
CA ASP A 101 -2.57 1.52 -5.74
C ASP A 101 -2.16 2.08 -7.10
N ASP A 102 -2.43 1.34 -8.19
CA ASP A 102 -2.19 1.80 -9.57
C ASP A 102 -3.03 1.03 -10.59
N TYR A 103 -3.06 1.55 -11.82
CA TYR A 103 -3.86 1.04 -12.93
C TYR A 103 -3.10 1.22 -14.25
N ILE A 104 -2.88 0.14 -14.99
CA ILE A 104 -2.12 0.14 -16.24
C ILE A 104 -2.97 -0.43 -17.36
N THR A 105 -3.13 0.33 -18.44
CA THR A 105 -3.90 -0.10 -19.62
C THR A 105 -3.01 -0.88 -20.59
N LYS A 106 -3.50 -2.03 -21.06
CA LYS A 106 -2.90 -2.82 -22.14
C LYS A 106 -3.21 -2.16 -23.50
N PRO A 107 -2.24 -2.09 -24.45
CA PRO A 107 -0.85 -2.53 -24.33
C PRO A 107 0.01 -1.53 -23.54
N PHE A 108 0.95 -2.03 -22.74
CA PHE A 108 1.90 -1.23 -21.97
C PHE A 108 3.34 -1.71 -22.17
N ASN A 109 4.29 -0.86 -21.81
CA ASN A 109 5.70 -1.24 -21.77
C ASN A 109 5.99 -1.96 -20.44
N SER A 110 6.61 -3.16 -20.51
CA SER A 110 6.99 -3.92 -19.31
C SER A 110 7.93 -3.14 -18.37
N GLU A 111 8.73 -2.23 -18.91
CA GLU A 111 9.59 -1.32 -18.15
C GLU A 111 8.75 -0.31 -17.34
N GLU A 112 7.64 0.19 -17.90
CA GLU A 112 6.69 1.05 -17.18
C GLU A 112 6.12 0.33 -15.95
N LEU A 113 5.66 -0.92 -16.12
CA LEU A 113 5.17 -1.73 -15.00
C LEU A 113 6.25 -1.90 -13.94
N LEU A 114 7.50 -2.16 -14.33
CA LEU A 114 8.62 -2.32 -13.41
C LEU A 114 8.85 -1.06 -12.56
N TYR A 115 8.84 0.14 -13.17
CA TYR A 115 8.99 1.40 -12.44
C TYR A 115 7.81 1.65 -11.48
N ARG A 116 6.61 1.32 -11.86
CA ARG A 116 5.41 1.46 -11.02
C ARG A 116 5.45 0.52 -9.82
N ILE A 117 5.83 -0.75 -10.03
CA ILE A 117 6.07 -1.73 -8.97
C ILE A 117 7.11 -1.20 -7.99
N ALA A 118 8.27 -0.74 -8.48
CA ALA A 118 9.33 -0.20 -7.63
C ALA A 118 8.88 1.02 -6.82
N ALA A 119 8.11 1.93 -7.42
CA ALA A 119 7.57 3.11 -6.76
C ALA A 119 6.59 2.75 -5.65
N ILE A 120 5.67 1.79 -5.89
CA ILE A 120 4.68 1.34 -4.92
C ILE A 120 5.36 0.59 -3.77
N LEU A 121 6.28 -0.33 -4.06
CA LEU A 121 7.02 -1.07 -3.04
C LEU A 121 7.89 -0.14 -2.17
N LYS A 122 8.48 0.90 -2.77
CA LYS A 122 9.24 1.92 -2.03
C LYS A 122 8.34 2.71 -1.07
N ARG A 123 7.10 3.03 -1.47
CA ARG A 123 6.09 3.65 -0.58
C ARG A 123 5.64 2.66 0.49
N GLY A 124 5.29 1.44 0.11
CA GLY A 124 4.87 0.36 1.03
C GLY A 124 5.98 -0.09 1.97
N GLY A 125 7.23 -0.13 1.54
CA GLY A 125 8.40 -0.40 2.38
C GLY A 125 8.61 0.69 3.43
N LYS A 126 8.48 1.96 3.06
CA LYS A 126 8.47 3.07 4.02
C LYS A 126 7.28 2.99 4.98
N LEU A 127 6.09 2.62 4.51
CA LEU A 127 4.90 2.46 5.35
C LEU A 127 4.99 1.23 6.27
N ARG A 128 5.52 0.08 5.80
CA ARG A 128 5.66 -1.14 6.63
C ARG A 128 6.73 -1.00 7.71
N THR A 129 7.90 -0.49 7.38
CA THR A 129 8.94 -0.19 8.39
C THR A 129 8.47 0.91 9.34
N ASN A 130 7.78 1.91 8.82
CA ASN A 130 7.24 3.01 9.60
C ASN A 130 6.02 2.61 10.44
N ASN A 131 5.12 1.74 9.95
CA ASN A 131 3.92 1.37 10.72
C ASN A 131 4.25 0.48 11.94
N GLN A 132 5.40 -0.20 11.95
CA GLN A 132 5.93 -0.92 13.12
C GLN A 132 6.80 -0.03 14.01
N GLN A 133 7.24 1.13 13.54
CA GLN A 133 8.07 2.03 14.34
C GLN A 133 7.22 2.66 15.44
N LYS A 134 7.57 2.35 16.67
CA LYS A 134 6.89 2.82 17.89
C LYS A 134 7.69 3.89 18.63
N GLU A 135 8.94 4.10 18.25
CA GLU A 135 9.87 5.03 18.87
C GLU A 135 10.51 5.91 17.81
N PHE A 136 10.59 7.19 18.09
CA PHE A 136 11.06 8.23 17.16
C PHE A 136 11.97 9.20 17.87
N GLU A 137 13.08 9.57 17.22
CA GLU A 137 13.95 10.66 17.63
C GLU A 137 13.56 11.92 16.86
N ILE A 138 13.22 13.00 17.56
CA ILE A 138 12.79 14.27 16.97
C ILE A 138 13.68 15.37 17.53
N GLY A 139 14.83 15.60 16.93
CA GLY A 139 15.84 16.49 17.47
C GLY A 139 16.30 16.01 18.85
N LYS A 140 16.01 16.78 19.91
CA LYS A 140 16.31 16.42 21.30
C LYS A 140 15.20 15.64 22.00
N TYR A 141 14.09 15.35 21.32
CA TYR A 141 12.96 14.63 21.88
C TYR A 141 12.99 13.18 21.50
N HIS A 142 12.61 12.30 22.44
CA HIS A 142 12.34 10.90 22.22
C HIS A 142 10.84 10.65 22.37
N PHE A 143 10.18 10.22 21.30
CA PHE A 143 8.75 9.95 21.28
C PHE A 143 8.48 8.44 21.21
N ASN A 144 7.79 7.90 22.22
CA ASN A 144 7.30 6.53 22.24
C ASN A 144 5.78 6.53 22.00
N TYR A 145 5.36 6.11 20.81
CA TYR A 145 3.96 6.09 20.40
C TYR A 145 3.10 5.13 21.24
N LYS A 146 3.66 3.95 21.64
CA LYS A 146 2.92 2.95 22.41
C LYS A 146 2.53 3.46 23.80
N THR A 147 3.45 4.15 24.45
CA THR A 147 3.22 4.75 25.77
C THR A 147 2.68 6.16 25.70
N ARG A 148 2.70 6.77 24.50
CA ARG A 148 2.37 8.16 24.21
C ARG A 148 3.22 9.17 24.99
N MET A 149 4.46 8.79 25.29
CA MET A 149 5.41 9.62 26.06
C MET A 149 6.32 10.37 25.10
N LEU A 150 6.42 11.69 25.31
CA LEU A 150 7.41 12.55 24.66
C LEU A 150 8.39 13.02 25.74
N LYS A 151 9.66 12.60 25.61
CA LYS A 151 10.73 12.87 26.56
C LYS A 151 11.74 13.84 25.99
N ASN A 152 12.26 14.74 26.84
CA ASN A 152 13.24 15.77 26.46
C ASN A 152 14.30 15.94 27.56
N GLY A 153 14.91 14.86 28.06
CA GLY A 153 16.02 14.94 29.00
C GLY A 153 15.80 15.75 30.32
N GLY A 154 14.69 16.47 30.46
CA GLY A 154 14.35 17.31 31.62
C GLY A 154 12.85 17.46 31.89
N SER A 155 12.00 17.17 30.90
CA SER A 155 10.54 17.17 31.08
C SER A 155 9.91 16.07 30.22
N ASP A 156 9.08 15.25 30.86
CA ASP A 156 8.32 14.18 30.19
C ASP A 156 6.86 14.64 30.05
N ALA A 157 6.32 14.57 28.83
CA ALA A 157 4.92 14.89 28.55
C ALA A 157 4.19 13.64 28.06
N LYS A 158 3.00 13.39 28.59
CA LYS A 158 2.11 12.33 28.10
C LYS A 158 1.11 12.91 27.13
N LEU A 159 1.18 12.51 25.88
CA LEU A 159 0.30 12.96 24.81
C LEU A 159 -1.09 12.30 24.90
N SER A 160 -2.12 13.02 24.52
CA SER A 160 -3.44 12.44 24.26
C SER A 160 -3.37 11.46 23.08
N PRO A 161 -4.37 10.58 22.89
CA PRO A 161 -4.38 9.67 21.74
C PRO A 161 -4.25 10.38 20.39
N LYS A 162 -4.95 11.51 20.20
CA LYS A 162 -4.94 12.26 18.94
C LYS A 162 -3.63 13.01 18.69
N GLU A 163 -3.04 13.58 19.73
CA GLU A 163 -1.70 14.20 19.65
C GLU A 163 -0.64 13.16 19.28
N ALA A 164 -0.68 11.98 19.89
CA ALA A 164 0.27 10.91 19.62
C ALA A 164 0.11 10.38 18.19
N GLU A 165 -1.12 10.24 17.68
CA GLU A 165 -1.37 9.85 16.29
C GLU A 165 -0.87 10.91 15.31
N LEU A 166 -1.15 12.19 15.56
CA LEU A 166 -0.72 13.28 14.69
C LEU A 166 0.81 13.42 14.68
N LEU A 167 1.45 13.37 15.85
CA LEU A 167 2.92 13.42 15.95
C LEU A 167 3.56 12.22 15.24
N ARG A 168 2.98 11.02 15.40
CA ARG A 168 3.43 9.84 14.69
C ARG A 168 3.33 10.02 13.19
N LEU A 169 2.22 10.55 12.67
CA LEU A 169 2.03 10.82 11.25
C LEU A 169 3.13 11.74 10.70
N PHE A 170 3.48 12.81 11.41
CA PHE A 170 4.59 13.69 11.04
C PHE A 170 5.95 12.98 11.09
N CYS A 171 6.19 12.16 12.10
CA CYS A 171 7.43 11.38 12.20
C CYS A 171 7.58 10.36 11.06
N LEU A 172 6.48 9.81 10.58
CA LEU A 172 6.46 8.87 9.46
C LEU A 172 6.70 9.55 8.10
N LYS A 173 6.34 10.82 8.00
CA LYS A 173 6.47 11.63 6.78
C LYS A 173 7.56 12.70 6.91
N VAL A 174 8.69 12.36 7.52
CA VAL A 174 9.84 13.28 7.63
C VAL A 174 10.29 13.73 6.24
N ASN A 175 10.40 15.05 6.07
CA ASN A 175 10.74 15.72 4.79
C ASN A 175 9.71 15.52 3.67
N ASP A 176 8.45 15.24 4.03
CA ASP A 176 7.33 15.14 3.09
C ASP A 176 6.17 16.02 3.57
N ILE A 177 5.25 16.34 2.67
CA ILE A 177 4.07 17.16 2.98
C ILE A 177 2.97 16.27 3.54
N VAL A 178 2.44 16.63 4.71
CA VAL A 178 1.23 16.04 5.25
C VAL A 178 0.06 16.96 4.91
N TYR A 179 -0.81 16.52 4.01
CA TYR A 179 -2.02 17.27 3.68
C TYR A 179 -3.03 17.19 4.82
N ARG A 180 -3.64 18.33 5.14
CA ARG A 180 -4.64 18.45 6.23
C ARG A 180 -5.78 17.45 6.10
N GLU A 181 -6.33 17.30 4.90
CA GLU A 181 -7.42 16.38 4.61
C GLU A 181 -7.04 14.91 4.87
N GLU A 182 -5.81 14.54 4.54
CA GLU A 182 -5.27 13.20 4.81
C GLU A 182 -5.16 12.95 6.31
N ALA A 183 -4.60 13.90 7.07
CA ALA A 183 -4.49 13.80 8.53
C ALA A 183 -5.87 13.71 9.20
N LEU A 184 -6.84 14.49 8.74
CA LEU A 184 -8.21 14.47 9.26
C LEU A 184 -8.90 13.14 9.01
N LYS A 185 -8.83 12.61 7.79
CA LYS A 185 -9.41 11.30 7.45
C LYS A 185 -8.76 10.17 8.23
N GLN A 186 -7.43 10.18 8.34
CA GLN A 186 -6.69 9.10 9.00
C GLN A 186 -6.89 9.09 10.51
N ILE A 187 -6.93 10.25 11.17
CA ILE A 187 -6.92 10.36 12.63
C ILE A 187 -8.33 10.55 13.20
N TRP A 188 -9.22 11.26 12.50
CA TRP A 188 -10.59 11.54 12.95
C TRP A 188 -11.66 10.75 12.18
N GLY A 189 -11.28 10.03 11.10
CA GLY A 189 -12.20 9.20 10.31
C GLY A 189 -13.10 9.99 9.35
N ARG A 190 -13.03 11.31 9.36
CA ARG A 190 -13.81 12.21 8.50
C ARG A 190 -13.13 13.56 8.38
N ASP A 191 -13.45 14.24 7.28
CA ASP A 191 -12.99 15.58 6.98
C ASP A 191 -14.21 16.51 6.94
N ASP A 192 -14.60 17.02 8.12
CA ASP A 192 -15.68 18.00 8.26
C ASP A 192 -15.18 19.24 9.03
N TYR A 193 -16.00 20.30 9.01
CA TYR A 193 -15.66 21.58 9.66
C TYR A 193 -15.32 21.43 11.15
N PHE A 194 -15.96 20.52 11.85
CA PHE A 194 -15.75 20.33 13.30
C PHE A 194 -14.44 19.59 13.58
N THR A 195 -14.10 18.58 12.77
CA THR A 195 -12.82 17.85 12.88
C THR A 195 -11.64 18.71 12.47
N ALA A 196 -11.83 19.58 11.48
CA ALA A 196 -10.82 20.56 11.08
C ALA A 196 -10.44 21.51 12.22
N ARG A 197 -11.43 22.06 12.92
CA ARG A 197 -11.21 22.90 14.11
C ARG A 197 -10.57 22.15 15.27
N SER A 198 -10.92 20.88 15.45
CA SER A 198 -10.28 20.03 16.47
C SER A 198 -8.79 19.83 16.20
N MET A 199 -8.39 19.69 14.94
CA MET A 199 -6.98 19.57 14.58
C MET A 199 -6.20 20.86 14.87
N ASP A 200 -6.80 22.03 14.64
CA ASP A 200 -6.15 23.34 14.87
C ASP A 200 -5.76 23.58 16.35
N VAL A 201 -6.31 22.80 17.27
CA VAL A 201 -5.95 22.85 18.70
C VAL A 201 -4.64 22.09 18.98
N PHE A 202 -4.22 21.16 18.08
CA PHE A 202 -3.07 20.29 18.25
C PHE A 202 -1.85 20.70 17.39
N VAL A 203 -1.99 21.67 16.52
CA VAL A 203 -0.94 22.22 15.66
C VAL A 203 -0.66 23.65 16.04
#